data_8453830be6edef4621cc94ca1ffb1c0c
#
_entry.id   8453830be6edef4621cc94ca1ffb1c0c
#
_cell.length_a   1.000
_cell.length_b   1.000
_cell.length_c   1.000
_cell.angle_alpha   90.00
_cell.angle_beta   90.00
_cell.angle_gamma   90.00
#
_symmetry.space_group_name_H-M   'P 1'
#
loop_
_entity.id
_entity.type
_entity.pdbx_description
1 polymer ?
#
loop_
_entity_poly.entity_id
_entity_poly.type
_entity_poly.pdbx_seq_one_letter_code
_entity_poly.pdbx_strand_id
1 'polypeptide(L)'
;MDKISIIVPVLNSKEHLNRIIMGLLKQTINDMEIIIVDSGSSDSTLDMCKDWSFLDNRIKVYETKDSVIDFGLKKATGKYILFLDNLNLNDNTMLEKMQKALIQNNADISIYNSNCSIITNYLVCDSINIINDFDGCLWNKLFKKNLFNSYNNIEDVFKTALKKAVRISLFV
;
A
#
# COMPACT_ATOMS: atom_id res chain seq x y z
N MET A 1 16.62 -0.48 6.10
CA MET A 1 15.15 -0.74 6.26
C MET A 1 14.78 -1.78 5.22
N ASP A 2 13.76 -2.59 5.49
CA ASP A 2 13.35 -3.62 4.52
C ASP A 2 12.48 -2.98 3.42
N LYS A 3 12.57 -3.50 2.21
CA LYS A 3 11.89 -2.99 1.02
C LYS A 3 10.36 -3.00 1.14
N ILE A 4 9.73 -1.91 0.69
CA ILE A 4 8.27 -1.78 0.56
C ILE A 4 7.88 -1.92 -0.92
N SER A 5 6.93 -2.79 -1.22
CA SER A 5 6.26 -2.82 -2.53
C SER A 5 4.93 -2.07 -2.44
N ILE A 6 4.78 -1.05 -3.27
CA ILE A 6 3.59 -0.22 -3.33
C ILE A 6 2.83 -0.59 -4.60
N ILE A 7 1.65 -1.16 -4.43
CA ILE A 7 0.78 -1.58 -5.54
C ILE A 7 -0.21 -0.45 -5.81
N VAL A 8 -0.17 0.08 -7.02
CA VAL A 8 -0.99 1.20 -7.49
C VAL A 8 -1.86 0.73 -8.65
N PRO A 9 -3.12 0.34 -8.39
CA PRO A 9 -4.06 0.05 -9.46
C PRO A 9 -4.46 1.34 -10.17
N VAL A 10 -4.51 1.31 -11.49
CA VAL A 10 -4.94 2.45 -12.31
C VAL A 10 -5.94 2.02 -13.37
N LEU A 11 -6.94 2.88 -13.57
CA LEU A 11 -7.89 2.82 -14.68
C LEU A 11 -8.37 4.23 -14.99
N ASN A 12 -8.06 4.76 -16.17
CA ASN A 12 -8.45 6.11 -16.61
C ASN A 12 -8.12 7.19 -15.55
N SER A 13 -6.88 7.15 -15.03
CA SER A 13 -6.45 7.91 -13.85
C SER A 13 -5.53 9.10 -14.20
N LYS A 14 -5.48 9.53 -15.46
CA LYS A 14 -4.55 10.57 -15.95
C LYS A 14 -4.54 11.84 -15.11
N GLU A 15 -5.69 12.25 -14.56
CA GLU A 15 -5.80 13.49 -13.77
C GLU A 15 -5.13 13.40 -12.39
N HIS A 16 -5.04 12.19 -11.84
CA HIS A 16 -4.55 11.97 -10.47
C HIS A 16 -3.17 11.32 -10.42
N LEU A 17 -2.76 10.64 -11.50
CA LEU A 17 -1.55 9.83 -11.57
C LEU A 17 -0.29 10.61 -11.15
N ASN A 18 -0.09 11.80 -11.72
CA ASN A 18 1.08 12.63 -11.40
C ASN A 18 1.16 12.97 -9.91
N ARG A 19 0.04 13.31 -9.29
CA ARG A 19 -0.02 13.61 -7.85
C ARG A 19 0.36 12.40 -7.01
N ILE A 20 -0.13 11.23 -7.37
CA ILE A 20 0.17 9.97 -6.66
C ILE A 20 1.66 9.66 -6.76
N ILE A 21 2.21 9.63 -7.98
CA ILE A 21 3.62 9.30 -8.21
C ILE A 21 4.54 10.31 -7.53
N MET A 22 4.30 11.60 -7.70
CA MET A 22 5.11 12.64 -7.06
C MET A 22 5.05 12.56 -5.52
N GLY A 23 3.89 12.22 -4.94
CA GLY A 23 3.76 12.00 -3.51
C GLY A 23 4.58 10.80 -3.01
N LEU A 24 4.62 9.72 -3.80
CA LEU A 24 5.45 8.54 -3.49
C LEU A 24 6.95 8.86 -3.61
N LEU A 25 7.36 9.53 -4.67
CA LEU A 25 8.77 9.87 -4.89
C LEU A 25 9.34 10.85 -3.86
N LYS A 26 8.49 11.62 -3.18
CA LYS A 26 8.88 12.52 -2.08
C LYS A 26 9.00 11.83 -0.73
N GLN A 27 8.62 10.55 -0.60
CA GLN A 27 8.75 9.83 0.66
C GLN A 27 10.20 9.68 1.09
N THR A 28 10.46 9.75 2.40
CA THR A 28 11.81 9.65 2.98
C THR A 28 12.42 8.26 2.87
N ILE A 29 11.61 7.22 2.65
CA ILE A 29 12.07 5.86 2.36
C ILE A 29 12.52 5.75 0.91
N ASN A 30 13.77 5.30 0.71
CA ASN A 30 14.33 5.05 -0.62
C ASN A 30 14.19 3.59 -1.07
N ASP A 31 14.21 2.64 -0.11
CA ASP A 31 14.09 1.20 -0.42
C ASP A 31 12.63 0.82 -0.65
N MET A 32 12.12 1.20 -1.81
CA MET A 32 10.76 0.89 -2.25
C MET A 32 10.72 0.58 -3.75
N GLU A 33 9.67 -0.13 -4.16
CA GLU A 33 9.27 -0.27 -5.55
C GLU A 33 7.81 0.12 -5.71
N ILE A 34 7.49 0.77 -6.81
CA ILE A 34 6.15 1.23 -7.17
C ILE A 34 5.67 0.36 -8.34
N ILE A 35 4.68 -0.47 -8.09
CA ILE A 35 4.13 -1.42 -9.05
C ILE A 35 2.80 -0.86 -9.53
N ILE A 36 2.81 -0.20 -10.67
CA ILE A 36 1.60 0.32 -11.30
C ILE A 36 1.00 -0.78 -12.15
N VAL A 37 -0.28 -1.07 -11.93
CA VAL A 37 -1.01 -2.09 -12.67
C VAL A 37 -2.22 -1.46 -13.35
N ASP A 38 -2.16 -1.36 -14.66
CA ASP A 38 -3.24 -0.82 -15.49
C ASP A 38 -4.25 -1.92 -15.85
N SER A 39 -5.52 -1.65 -15.64
CA SER A 39 -6.62 -2.57 -15.94
C SER A 39 -7.29 -2.33 -17.29
N GLY A 40 -6.61 -1.65 -18.21
CA GLY A 40 -7.09 -1.38 -19.56
C GLY A 40 -7.58 0.04 -19.73
N SER A 41 -6.79 1.02 -19.32
CA SER A 41 -7.09 2.44 -19.54
C SER A 41 -7.25 2.76 -21.03
N SER A 42 -8.26 3.56 -21.34
CA SER A 42 -8.56 4.06 -22.69
C SER A 42 -8.11 5.51 -22.90
N ASP A 43 -7.66 6.16 -21.85
CA ASP A 43 -7.06 7.51 -21.89
C ASP A 43 -5.52 7.45 -21.90
N SER A 44 -4.84 8.58 -21.69
CA SER A 44 -3.38 8.64 -21.68
C SER A 44 -2.73 8.09 -20.39
N THR A 45 -3.46 7.42 -19.50
CA THR A 45 -2.93 6.92 -18.22
C THR A 45 -1.74 5.99 -18.42
N LEU A 46 -1.87 5.01 -19.31
CA LEU A 46 -0.82 4.02 -19.54
C LEU A 46 0.46 4.66 -20.11
N ASP A 47 0.32 5.59 -21.03
CA ASP A 47 1.48 6.30 -21.63
C ASP A 47 2.21 7.11 -20.54
N MET A 48 1.46 7.84 -19.71
CA MET A 48 2.02 8.56 -18.56
C MET A 48 2.73 7.63 -17.57
N CYS A 49 2.18 6.43 -17.32
CA CYS A 49 2.83 5.43 -16.47
C CYS A 49 4.19 5.00 -17.06
N LYS A 50 4.24 4.75 -18.37
CA LYS A 50 5.47 4.37 -19.08
C LYS A 50 6.50 5.49 -19.00
N ASP A 51 6.11 6.75 -19.20
CA ASP A 51 7.00 7.90 -19.05
C ASP A 51 7.61 7.97 -17.65
N TRP A 52 6.81 7.80 -16.61
CA TRP A 52 7.30 7.75 -15.23
C TRP A 52 8.26 6.58 -14.98
N SER A 53 7.99 5.41 -15.53
CA SER A 53 8.89 4.25 -15.38
C SER A 53 10.24 4.45 -16.08
N PHE A 54 10.29 5.28 -17.10
CA PHE A 54 11.53 5.67 -17.75
C PHE A 54 12.34 6.68 -16.92
N LEU A 55 11.65 7.55 -16.16
CA LEU A 55 12.27 8.58 -15.32
C LEU A 55 12.79 8.05 -13.98
N ASP A 56 12.16 7.03 -13.42
CA ASP A 56 12.53 6.47 -12.11
C ASP A 56 12.47 4.93 -12.13
N ASN A 57 13.61 4.29 -11.91
CA ASN A 57 13.77 2.83 -11.98
C ASN A 57 13.02 2.05 -10.86
N ARG A 58 12.54 2.74 -9.83
CA ARG A 58 11.68 2.16 -8.80
C ARG A 58 10.27 1.90 -9.30
N ILE A 59 9.85 2.54 -10.41
CA ILE A 59 8.52 2.41 -11.00
C ILE A 59 8.52 1.29 -12.03
N LYS A 60 7.60 0.34 -11.86
CA LYS A 60 7.36 -0.76 -12.78
C LYS A 60 5.91 -0.73 -13.22
N VAL A 61 5.68 -0.80 -14.53
CA VAL A 61 4.35 -0.71 -15.13
C VAL A 61 3.97 -2.04 -15.75
N TYR A 62 2.75 -2.46 -15.47
CA TYR A 62 2.16 -3.69 -15.99
C TYR A 62 0.72 -3.44 -16.43
N GLU A 63 0.29 -4.21 -17.41
CA GLU A 63 -1.09 -4.26 -17.87
C GLU A 63 -1.69 -5.64 -17.54
N THR A 64 -2.94 -5.68 -17.10
CA THR A 64 -3.64 -6.94 -16.84
C THR A 64 -5.14 -6.80 -17.10
N LYS A 65 -5.77 -7.91 -17.48
CA LYS A 65 -7.23 -8.06 -17.51
C LYS A 65 -7.75 -8.84 -16.29
N ASP A 66 -6.84 -9.39 -15.51
CA ASP A 66 -7.13 -10.10 -14.28
C ASP A 66 -7.24 -9.15 -13.09
N SER A 67 -7.38 -9.71 -11.89
CA SER A 67 -7.31 -8.93 -10.63
C SER A 67 -5.99 -8.16 -10.54
N VAL A 68 -6.06 -6.82 -10.58
CA VAL A 68 -4.90 -5.92 -10.51
C VAL A 68 -4.11 -6.11 -9.22
N ILE A 69 -4.79 -6.46 -8.15
CA ILE A 69 -4.18 -6.62 -6.83
C ILE A 69 -3.45 -7.94 -6.74
N ASP A 70 -4.06 -9.05 -7.18
CA ASP A 70 -3.40 -10.36 -7.20
C ASP A 70 -2.18 -10.33 -8.13
N PHE A 71 -2.31 -9.63 -9.26
CA PHE A 71 -1.21 -9.43 -10.19
C PHE A 71 -0.08 -8.63 -9.55
N GLY A 72 -0.40 -7.51 -8.90
CA GLY A 72 0.57 -6.68 -8.19
C GLY A 72 1.27 -7.44 -7.06
N LEU A 73 0.54 -8.22 -6.27
CA LEU A 73 1.10 -9.08 -5.22
C LEU A 73 2.10 -10.10 -5.75
N LYS A 74 1.81 -10.73 -6.90
CA LYS A 74 2.73 -11.67 -7.56
C LYS A 74 4.02 -10.99 -8.02
N LYS A 75 3.96 -9.71 -8.38
CA LYS A 75 5.14 -8.92 -8.84
C LYS A 75 5.92 -8.31 -7.69
N ALA A 76 5.31 -8.13 -6.53
CA ALA A 76 5.94 -7.52 -5.36
C ALA A 76 7.12 -8.34 -4.85
N THR A 77 8.26 -7.68 -4.61
CA THR A 77 9.48 -8.30 -4.06
C THR A 77 9.80 -7.84 -2.65
N GLY A 78 9.16 -6.77 -2.18
CA GLY A 78 9.38 -6.21 -0.85
C GLY A 78 8.85 -7.09 0.27
N LYS A 79 9.37 -6.87 1.47
CA LYS A 79 8.93 -7.52 2.71
C LYS A 79 7.59 -6.99 3.18
N TYR A 80 7.30 -5.74 2.83
CA TYR A 80 6.06 -5.06 3.17
C TYR A 80 5.29 -4.69 1.91
N ILE A 81 3.97 -4.71 2.02
CA ILE A 81 3.03 -4.38 0.94
C ILE A 81 2.16 -3.20 1.37
N LEU A 82 2.09 -2.19 0.52
CA LEU A 82 1.11 -1.10 0.60
C LEU A 82 0.25 -1.15 -0.66
N PHE A 83 -1.06 -1.09 -0.49
CA PHE A 83 -1.96 -0.79 -1.59
C PHE A 83 -2.28 0.69 -1.58
N LEU A 84 -2.22 1.34 -2.74
CA LEU A 84 -2.44 2.76 -2.86
C LEU A 84 -3.48 3.04 -3.93
N ASP A 85 -4.62 3.60 -3.51
CA ASP A 85 -5.61 4.18 -4.40
C ASP A 85 -5.52 5.72 -4.31
N ASN A 86 -6.49 6.42 -3.85
CA ASN A 86 -6.51 7.90 -3.78
C ASN A 86 -5.96 8.47 -2.45
N LEU A 87 -4.95 7.86 -1.86
CA LEU A 87 -4.37 8.31 -0.61
C LEU A 87 -3.73 9.71 -0.75
N ASN A 88 -4.03 10.58 0.20
CA ASN A 88 -3.37 11.87 0.30
C ASN A 88 -1.97 11.71 0.88
N LEU A 89 -0.95 11.73 0.00
CA LEU A 89 0.46 11.55 0.35
C LEU A 89 1.14 12.87 0.77
N ASN A 90 0.46 13.73 1.51
CA ASN A 90 1.03 15.01 1.94
C ASN A 90 2.12 14.87 3.02
N ASP A 91 2.14 13.77 3.75
CA ASP A 91 3.20 13.48 4.72
C ASP A 91 4.32 12.66 4.05
N ASN A 92 5.44 13.32 3.75
CA ASN A 92 6.59 12.68 3.13
C ASN A 92 7.26 11.62 4.04
N THR A 93 6.93 11.56 5.32
CA THR A 93 7.46 10.59 6.29
C THR A 93 6.49 9.45 6.59
N MET A 94 5.34 9.41 5.92
CA MET A 94 4.27 8.44 6.19
C MET A 94 4.75 6.99 6.12
N LEU A 95 5.42 6.61 5.02
CA LEU A 95 5.91 5.24 4.85
C LEU A 95 6.96 4.86 5.89
N GLU A 96 7.85 5.78 6.22
CA GLU A 96 8.87 5.57 7.25
C GLU A 96 8.24 5.36 8.62
N LYS A 97 7.26 6.17 8.98
CA LYS A 97 6.53 6.07 10.24
C LYS A 97 5.77 4.74 10.32
N MET A 98 5.06 4.35 9.25
CA MET A 98 4.34 3.08 9.19
C MET A 98 5.28 1.89 9.35
N GLN A 99 6.43 1.90 8.68
CA GLN A 99 7.40 0.82 8.79
C GLN A 99 8.05 0.76 10.18
N LYS A 100 8.40 1.91 10.77
CA LYS A 100 8.91 1.98 12.14
C LYS A 100 7.90 1.42 13.14
N ALA A 101 6.61 1.75 12.98
CA ALA A 101 5.55 1.23 13.83
C ALA A 101 5.42 -0.30 13.75
N LEU A 102 5.51 -0.89 12.55
CA LEU A 102 5.55 -2.35 12.38
C LEU A 102 6.71 -2.99 13.13
N ILE A 103 7.92 -2.43 12.97
CA ILE A 103 9.13 -3.00 13.56
C ILE A 103 9.13 -2.87 15.07
N GLN A 104 8.87 -1.67 15.60
CA GLN A 104 8.94 -1.38 17.04
C GLN A 104 7.92 -2.16 17.85
N ASN A 105 6.72 -2.36 17.29
CA ASN A 105 5.64 -3.08 17.97
C ASN A 105 5.57 -4.56 17.60
N ASN A 106 6.51 -5.07 16.78
CA ASN A 106 6.46 -6.40 16.19
C ASN A 106 5.08 -6.71 15.59
N ALA A 107 4.46 -5.69 14.97
CA ALA A 107 3.12 -5.78 14.40
C ALA A 107 3.16 -6.41 13.00
N ASP A 108 2.02 -6.93 12.55
CA ASP A 108 1.84 -7.51 11.22
C ASP A 108 1.23 -6.52 10.23
N ILE A 109 0.47 -5.55 10.76
CA ILE A 109 -0.18 -4.49 9.99
C ILE A 109 0.05 -3.15 10.71
N SER A 110 0.36 -2.11 9.94
CA SER A 110 0.37 -0.73 10.40
C SER A 110 -0.67 0.07 9.63
N ILE A 111 -1.46 0.87 10.33
CA ILE A 111 -2.56 1.64 9.75
C ILE A 111 -2.27 3.14 9.92
N TYR A 112 -2.35 3.87 8.81
CA TYR A 112 -2.24 5.33 8.80
C TYR A 112 -3.62 5.97 8.76
N ASN A 113 -3.89 6.88 9.69
CA ASN A 113 -5.14 7.65 9.72
C ASN A 113 -4.83 9.14 9.57
N SER A 114 -5.13 9.69 8.40
CA SER A 114 -4.90 11.10 8.08
C SER A 114 -5.90 12.07 8.73
N ASN A 115 -6.99 11.56 9.29
CA ASN A 115 -8.08 12.38 9.84
C ASN A 115 -7.98 12.57 11.37
N CYS A 116 -7.03 11.94 12.03
CA CYS A 116 -6.88 12.05 13.46
C CYS A 116 -5.84 13.11 13.81
N SER A 117 -6.31 14.28 14.24
CA SER A 117 -5.49 15.41 14.66
C SER A 117 -4.92 15.28 16.08
N ILE A 118 -5.11 14.14 16.73
CA ILE A 118 -4.65 13.92 18.11
C ILE A 118 -4.16 12.47 18.23
N ILE A 119 -2.98 12.33 18.79
CA ILE A 119 -2.45 11.23 19.60
C ILE A 119 -1.14 10.66 19.10
N THR A 120 -0.17 10.93 19.89
CA THR A 120 1.22 10.50 19.91
C THR A 120 1.42 9.07 20.44
N ASN A 121 0.41 8.24 20.58
CA ASN A 121 0.51 6.91 21.16
C ASN A 121 0.13 5.83 20.17
N TYR A 122 1.07 4.91 19.92
CA TYR A 122 0.82 3.68 19.17
C TYR A 122 -0.13 2.79 20.00
N LEU A 123 -1.32 2.52 19.49
CA LEU A 123 -2.17 1.48 20.03
C LEU A 123 -1.77 0.15 19.39
N VAL A 124 -1.21 -0.74 20.19
CA VAL A 124 -1.04 -2.15 19.82
C VAL A 124 -2.24 -2.88 20.39
N CYS A 125 -3.08 -3.42 19.55
CA CYS A 125 -4.26 -4.13 19.98
C CYS A 125 -4.31 -5.52 19.36
N ASP A 126 -4.77 -6.47 20.15
CA ASP A 126 -5.06 -7.83 19.70
C ASP A 126 -6.36 -7.80 18.88
N SER A 127 -6.21 -7.93 17.68
CA SER A 127 -6.86 -8.15 16.41
C SER A 127 -8.36 -7.99 16.19
N ILE A 128 -9.29 -8.25 17.04
CA ILE A 128 -10.67 -8.54 16.59
C ILE A 128 -11.66 -7.37 16.68
N ASN A 129 -11.54 -6.51 17.66
CA ASN A 129 -12.54 -5.44 17.89
C ASN A 129 -12.37 -4.21 17.01
N ILE A 130 -11.19 -4.00 16.44
CA ILE A 130 -10.88 -2.83 15.58
C ILE A 130 -11.32 -3.05 14.14
N ILE A 131 -11.46 -4.29 13.72
CA ILE A 131 -11.86 -4.65 12.34
C ILE A 131 -13.27 -4.13 12.02
N ASN A 132 -14.15 -4.02 13.00
CA ASN A 132 -15.51 -3.55 12.80
C ASN A 132 -15.62 -2.02 12.67
N ASP A 133 -14.64 -1.29 13.19
CA ASP A 133 -14.60 0.19 13.12
C ASP A 133 -13.79 0.71 11.92
N PHE A 134 -13.05 -0.16 11.24
CA PHE A 134 -12.31 0.18 10.02
C PHE A 134 -13.04 -0.38 8.80
N ASP A 135 -13.44 0.48 7.92
CA ASP A 135 -14.23 0.38 6.68
C ASP A 135 -13.78 -0.68 5.65
N GLY A 136 -13.16 -1.77 6.05
CA GLY A 136 -12.74 -2.85 5.17
C GLY A 136 -11.74 -2.47 4.06
N CYS A 137 -11.19 -1.27 4.10
CA CYS A 137 -10.36 -0.69 3.06
C CYS A 137 -8.91 -1.23 3.13
N LEU A 138 -8.36 -1.67 2.00
CA LEU A 138 -6.95 -2.07 1.87
C LEU A 138 -5.99 -0.88 1.90
N TRP A 139 -6.51 0.27 1.53
CA TRP A 139 -5.77 1.52 1.39
C TRP A 139 -5.40 2.05 2.78
N ASN A 140 -4.33 2.79 2.92
CA ASN A 140 -3.82 3.28 4.20
C ASN A 140 -3.19 2.24 5.14
N LYS A 141 -2.96 1.01 4.69
CA LYS A 141 -2.42 -0.07 5.52
C LYS A 141 -1.13 -0.63 4.94
N LEU A 142 -0.10 -0.73 5.77
CA LEU A 142 1.15 -1.40 5.43
C LEU A 142 1.15 -2.79 6.06
N PHE A 143 1.28 -3.81 5.23
CA PHE A 143 1.18 -5.21 5.61
C PHE A 143 2.56 -5.89 5.55
N LYS A 144 2.83 -6.85 6.42
CA LYS A 144 3.86 -7.85 6.17
C LYS A 144 3.45 -8.74 5.00
N LYS A 145 4.32 -8.93 4.01
CA LYS A 145 3.99 -9.70 2.79
C LYS A 145 3.60 -11.15 3.07
N ASN A 146 4.16 -11.78 4.11
CA ASN A 146 3.85 -13.16 4.45
C ASN A 146 2.37 -13.40 4.82
N LEU A 147 1.62 -12.35 5.16
CA LEU A 147 0.18 -12.43 5.37
C LEU A 147 -0.57 -12.88 4.11
N PHE A 148 0.03 -12.69 2.93
CA PHE A 148 -0.58 -13.00 1.64
C PHE A 148 -0.19 -14.37 1.06
N ASN A 149 0.66 -15.14 1.72
CA ASN A 149 1.20 -16.41 1.19
C ASN A 149 0.21 -17.58 1.09
N SER A 150 -1.04 -17.41 1.55
CA SER A 150 -1.99 -18.52 1.71
C SER A 150 -3.32 -18.33 0.97
N TYR A 151 -3.41 -17.40 -0.02
CA TYR A 151 -4.69 -16.98 -0.57
C TYR A 151 -4.83 -17.16 -2.07
N ASN A 152 -6.07 -17.54 -2.47
CA ASN A 152 -6.46 -17.73 -3.87
C ASN A 152 -7.22 -16.52 -4.47
N ASN A 153 -7.74 -15.60 -3.63
CA ASN A 153 -8.39 -14.35 -4.08
C ASN A 153 -8.32 -13.26 -3.00
N ILE A 154 -8.59 -12.01 -3.39
CA ILE A 154 -8.35 -10.83 -2.58
C ILE A 154 -9.38 -10.57 -1.48
N GLU A 155 -10.64 -10.95 -1.67
CA GLU A 155 -11.65 -10.78 -0.63
C GLU A 155 -11.37 -11.68 0.56
N ASP A 156 -10.85 -12.89 0.29
CA ASP A 156 -10.37 -13.80 1.33
C ASP A 156 -9.06 -13.29 1.94
N VAL A 157 -8.19 -12.67 1.15
CA VAL A 157 -6.94 -12.05 1.63
C VAL A 157 -7.22 -11.05 2.72
N PHE A 158 -8.14 -10.12 2.49
CA PHE A 158 -8.40 -9.05 3.44
C PHE A 158 -9.01 -9.57 4.75
N LYS A 159 -10.10 -10.34 4.64
CA LYS A 159 -10.78 -10.93 5.81
C LYS A 159 -9.87 -11.84 6.63
N THR A 160 -8.97 -12.55 5.95
CA THR A 160 -8.12 -13.54 6.60
C THR A 160 -6.74 -12.98 6.98
N ALA A 161 -6.19 -11.99 6.27
CA ALA A 161 -5.00 -11.25 6.70
C ALA A 161 -5.29 -10.54 8.03
N LEU A 162 -6.45 -9.91 8.16
CA LEU A 162 -6.89 -9.33 9.43
C LEU A 162 -7.13 -10.39 10.52
N LYS A 163 -7.71 -11.56 10.19
CA LYS A 163 -7.91 -12.66 11.14
C LYS A 163 -6.61 -13.35 11.55
N LYS A 164 -5.58 -13.36 10.68
CA LYS A 164 -4.26 -13.94 10.96
C LYS A 164 -3.27 -12.94 11.55
N ALA A 165 -3.53 -11.65 11.42
CA ALA A 165 -2.68 -10.64 12.03
C ALA A 165 -2.73 -10.81 13.55
N VAL A 166 -1.60 -11.15 14.12
CA VAL A 166 -1.45 -11.32 15.58
C VAL A 166 -1.36 -9.95 16.26
N ARG A 167 -0.89 -8.94 15.53
CA ARG A 167 -0.71 -7.58 16.04
C ARG A 167 -0.94 -6.54 14.97
N ILE A 168 -1.75 -5.53 15.29
CA ILE A 168 -2.01 -4.35 14.46
C ILE A 168 -1.45 -3.14 15.19
N SER A 169 -0.65 -2.33 14.49
CA SER A 169 -0.17 -1.04 14.97
C SER A 169 -0.96 0.07 14.30
N LEU A 170 -1.69 0.82 15.10
CA LEU A 170 -2.37 2.04 14.67
C LEU A 170 -1.41 3.21 14.75
N PHE A 171 -1.28 3.90 13.65
CA PHE A 171 -0.54 5.13 13.54
C PHE A 171 -1.51 6.27 13.27
N VAL A 172 -1.58 7.20 14.22
CA VAL A 172 -2.49 8.34 14.20
C VAL A 172 -1.70 9.63 14.02
#